data_10985ecab04582b2cd77c693c2f860ee
#
_entry.id   10985ecab04582b2cd77c693c2f860ee
#
_cell.length_a   1.000
_cell.length_b   1.000
_cell.length_c   1.000
_cell.angle_alpha   90.00
_cell.angle_beta   90.00
_cell.angle_gamma   90.00
#
_symmetry.space_group_name_H-M   'P 1'
#
loop_
_entity.id
_entity.type
_entity.pdbx_description
1 polymer ?
#
loop_
_entity_poly.entity_id
_entity_poly.type
_entity_poly.pdbx_seq_one_letter_code
_entity_poly.pdbx_strand_id
1 'polypeptide(L)'
;MNGPKIYFTIPLFGGIGITQTTVSSFVVMLLLCIAAVVLGSNLQKRPSRRQVLVEKGVTMLYDMVESTMGKHNSYWTPYIGALFLSSICGSFIGMTGIFRSSTADLSTTVTWALMTSFICWGCSIKRNGVGGWLKGFTEPIVV
;
A
#
# COMPACT_ATOMS: atom_id res chain seq x y z
N MET A 1 -4.45 -28.98 4.90
CA MET A 1 -4.25 -27.56 4.55
C MET A 1 -4.52 -27.43 3.06
N ASN A 2 -5.68 -26.91 2.69
CA ASN A 2 -6.00 -26.72 1.26
C ASN A 2 -5.20 -25.55 0.73
N GLY A 3 -4.35 -25.82 -0.28
CA GLY A 3 -3.58 -24.79 -0.98
C GLY A 3 -4.47 -23.71 -1.63
N PRO A 4 -3.89 -22.61 -2.12
CA PRO A 4 -4.66 -21.54 -2.77
C PRO A 4 -5.39 -22.10 -3.98
N LYS A 5 -6.71 -21.88 -4.07
CA LYS A 5 -7.51 -22.29 -5.23
C LYS A 5 -7.07 -21.47 -6.45
N ILE A 6 -6.62 -22.15 -7.50
CA ILE A 6 -6.26 -21.53 -8.79
C ILE A 6 -7.55 -21.48 -9.62
N TYR A 7 -8.01 -20.28 -10.00
CA TYR A 7 -9.21 -20.11 -10.82
C TYR A 7 -8.92 -20.17 -12.31
N PHE A 8 -7.76 -19.68 -12.73
CA PHE A 8 -7.39 -19.64 -14.14
C PHE A 8 -5.87 -19.65 -14.31
N THR A 9 -5.39 -20.42 -15.28
CA THR A 9 -3.98 -20.44 -15.68
C THR A 9 -3.84 -19.72 -17.01
N ILE A 10 -3.09 -18.61 -17.07
CA ILE A 10 -2.77 -17.97 -18.32
C ILE A 10 -1.52 -18.64 -18.89
N PRO A 11 -1.55 -19.18 -20.12
CA PRO A 11 -0.41 -19.85 -20.74
C PRO A 11 0.64 -18.84 -21.26
N LEU A 12 0.97 -17.82 -20.46
CA LEU A 12 2.02 -16.86 -20.77
C LEU A 12 3.21 -17.14 -19.87
N PHE A 13 4.42 -17.29 -20.41
CA PHE A 13 5.67 -17.49 -19.66
C PHE A 13 5.66 -18.64 -18.63
N GLY A 14 5.12 -19.81 -18.99
CA GLY A 14 5.21 -21.01 -18.14
C GLY A 14 3.99 -21.24 -17.22
N GLY A 15 2.86 -20.61 -17.49
CA GLY A 15 1.60 -20.90 -16.78
C GLY A 15 1.49 -20.16 -15.44
N ILE A 16 1.21 -18.86 -15.47
CA ILE A 16 0.94 -18.07 -14.26
C ILE A 16 -0.46 -18.41 -13.76
N GLY A 17 -0.55 -19.09 -12.63
CA GLY A 17 -1.82 -19.38 -11.96
C GLY A 17 -2.39 -18.14 -11.30
N ILE A 18 -3.58 -17.68 -11.73
CA ILE A 18 -4.32 -16.62 -11.04
C ILE A 18 -4.93 -17.23 -9.78
N THR A 19 -4.37 -16.88 -8.64
CA THR A 19 -4.84 -17.33 -7.33
C THR A 19 -6.01 -16.47 -6.85
N GLN A 20 -6.78 -17.00 -5.91
CA GLN A 20 -7.88 -16.28 -5.28
C GLN A 20 -7.41 -14.95 -4.66
N THR A 21 -6.21 -14.89 -4.14
CA THR A 21 -5.60 -13.67 -3.58
C THR A 21 -5.30 -12.62 -4.62
N THR A 22 -4.88 -13.00 -5.84
CA THR A 22 -4.68 -12.07 -6.96
C THR A 22 -5.99 -11.40 -7.36
N VAL A 23 -7.08 -12.16 -7.44
CA VAL A 23 -8.43 -11.62 -7.74
C VAL A 23 -8.87 -10.68 -6.62
N SER A 24 -8.69 -11.08 -5.35
CA SER A 24 -9.02 -10.26 -4.19
C SER A 24 -8.25 -8.93 -4.19
N SER A 25 -6.94 -8.95 -4.48
CA SER A 25 -6.12 -7.74 -4.58
C SER A 25 -6.59 -6.81 -5.69
N PHE A 26 -6.99 -7.37 -6.83
CA PHE A 26 -7.52 -6.59 -7.95
C PHE A 26 -8.86 -5.93 -7.60
N VAL A 27 -9.74 -6.66 -6.91
CA VAL A 27 -11.03 -6.13 -6.42
C VAL A 27 -10.81 -4.99 -5.43
N VAL A 28 -9.89 -5.15 -4.47
CA VAL A 28 -9.53 -4.08 -3.52
C VAL A 28 -9.01 -2.84 -4.23
N MET A 29 -8.09 -3.02 -5.20
CA MET A 29 -7.54 -1.91 -5.98
C MET A 29 -8.63 -1.17 -6.75
N LEU A 30 -9.54 -1.90 -7.40
CA LEU A 30 -10.63 -1.33 -8.18
C LEU A 30 -11.61 -0.57 -7.27
N LEU A 31 -11.94 -1.14 -6.11
CA LEU A 31 -12.80 -0.51 -5.10
C LEU A 31 -12.19 0.80 -4.58
N LEU A 32 -10.89 0.80 -4.27
CA LEU A 32 -10.19 2.00 -3.81
C LEU A 32 -10.12 3.08 -4.90
N CYS A 33 -9.88 2.69 -6.17
CA CYS A 33 -9.90 3.64 -7.29
C CYS A 33 -11.29 4.27 -7.47
N ILE A 34 -12.35 3.47 -7.43
CA ILE A 34 -13.73 3.98 -7.53
C ILE A 34 -14.04 4.90 -6.35
N ALA A 35 -13.69 4.50 -5.13
CA ALA A 35 -13.88 5.32 -3.94
C ALA A 35 -13.12 6.66 -4.06
N ALA A 36 -11.88 6.65 -4.52
CA ALA A 36 -11.07 7.85 -4.71
C ALA A 36 -11.69 8.80 -5.76
N VAL A 37 -12.19 8.27 -6.88
CA VAL A 37 -12.85 9.07 -7.91
C VAL A 37 -14.17 9.65 -7.39
N VAL A 38 -15.01 8.84 -6.75
CA VAL A 38 -16.33 9.27 -6.23
C VAL A 38 -16.16 10.33 -5.13
N LEU A 39 -15.19 10.15 -4.24
CA LEU A 39 -14.93 11.09 -3.15
C LEU A 39 -14.23 12.35 -3.63
N GLY A 40 -13.36 12.25 -4.65
CA GLY A 40 -12.61 13.36 -5.22
C GLY A 40 -13.43 14.20 -6.22
N SER A 41 -14.43 13.63 -6.89
CA SER A 41 -15.21 14.35 -7.92
C SER A 41 -16.23 15.35 -7.37
N ASN A 42 -16.68 15.22 -6.12
CA ASN A 42 -17.73 16.03 -5.50
C ASN A 42 -17.22 16.92 -4.36
N LEU A 43 -16.05 17.51 -4.51
CA LEU A 43 -15.51 18.47 -3.54
C LEU A 43 -16.26 19.81 -3.64
N GLN A 44 -17.19 20.06 -2.71
CA GLN A 44 -17.94 21.31 -2.64
C GLN A 44 -17.32 22.28 -1.63
N LYS A 45 -17.42 23.60 -1.92
CA LYS A 45 -16.96 24.67 -1.02
C LYS A 45 -17.68 24.67 0.35
N ARG A 46 -18.88 24.08 0.43
CA ARG A 46 -19.57 23.77 1.70
C ARG A 46 -19.51 22.26 1.92
N PRO A 47 -18.60 21.77 2.78
CA PRO A 47 -18.37 20.34 2.94
C PRO A 47 -19.61 19.65 3.52
N SER A 48 -20.05 18.59 2.85
CA SER A 48 -21.02 17.65 3.40
C SER A 48 -20.36 16.86 4.55
N ARG A 49 -21.16 16.34 5.50
CA ARG A 49 -20.65 15.50 6.61
C ARG A 49 -19.73 14.36 6.14
N ARG A 50 -20.00 13.78 4.97
CA ARG A 50 -19.18 12.73 4.37
C ARG A 50 -17.80 13.25 3.92
N GLN A 51 -17.77 14.44 3.32
CA GLN A 51 -16.53 15.10 2.89
C GLN A 51 -15.66 15.46 4.09
N VAL A 52 -16.23 16.00 5.18
CA VAL A 52 -15.50 16.30 6.42
C VAL A 52 -14.84 15.05 7.00
N LEU A 53 -15.53 13.91 6.96
CA LEU A 53 -15.00 12.65 7.48
C LEU A 53 -13.82 12.15 6.64
N VAL A 54 -13.91 12.26 5.32
CA VAL A 54 -12.83 11.89 4.40
C VAL A 54 -11.63 12.84 4.54
N GLU A 55 -11.87 14.15 4.58
CA GLU A 55 -10.82 15.15 4.79
C GLU A 55 -10.11 14.94 6.13
N LYS A 56 -10.84 14.63 7.19
CA LYS A 56 -10.27 14.30 8.50
C LYS A 56 -9.39 13.05 8.43
N GLY A 57 -9.83 12.00 7.72
CA GLY A 57 -9.03 10.79 7.51
C GLY A 57 -7.74 11.07 6.73
N VAL A 58 -7.82 11.86 5.67
CA VAL A 58 -6.66 12.28 4.87
C VAL A 58 -5.71 13.14 5.71
N THR A 59 -6.22 14.11 6.47
CA THR A 59 -5.40 14.95 7.37
C THR A 59 -4.70 14.08 8.41
N MET A 60 -5.40 13.13 9.00
CA MET A 60 -4.79 12.20 9.97
C MET A 60 -3.65 11.38 9.36
N LEU A 61 -3.77 10.95 8.10
CA LEU A 61 -2.68 10.29 7.37
C LEU A 61 -1.49 11.23 7.13
N TYR A 62 -1.75 12.48 6.75
CA TYR A 62 -0.70 13.48 6.59
C TYR A 62 0.02 13.74 7.91
N ASP A 63 -0.70 13.96 9.00
CA ASP A 63 -0.13 14.20 10.33
C ASP A 63 0.70 13.01 10.81
N MET A 64 0.25 11.78 10.55
CA MET A 64 0.99 10.56 10.87
C MET A 64 2.31 10.47 10.08
N VAL A 65 2.29 10.77 8.79
CA VAL A 65 3.48 10.75 7.96
C VAL A 65 4.44 11.89 8.34
N GLU A 66 3.92 13.11 8.60
CA GLU A 66 4.72 14.24 9.05
C GLU A 66 5.39 14.00 10.40
N SER A 67 4.68 13.40 11.34
CA SER A 67 5.22 13.09 12.67
C SER A 67 6.30 12.01 12.63
N THR A 68 6.21 11.08 11.67
CA THR A 68 7.14 9.94 11.56
C THR A 68 8.34 10.27 10.65
N MET A 69 8.09 10.87 9.50
CA MET A 69 9.10 11.08 8.45
C MET A 69 9.55 12.54 8.30
N GLY A 70 8.91 13.47 9.03
CA GLY A 70 9.15 14.91 8.95
C GLY A 70 8.47 15.57 7.76
N LYS A 71 8.21 16.88 7.88
CA LYS A 71 7.48 17.71 6.88
C LYS A 71 8.08 17.63 5.46
N HIS A 72 9.39 17.48 5.36
CA HIS A 72 10.08 17.41 4.07
C HIS A 72 9.67 16.18 3.23
N ASN A 73 9.17 15.12 3.86
CA ASN A 73 8.81 13.86 3.22
C ASN A 73 7.30 13.69 3.03
N SER A 74 6.48 14.70 3.28
CA SER A 74 5.02 14.65 3.15
C SER A 74 4.52 14.26 1.74
N TYR A 75 5.35 14.43 0.70
CA TYR A 75 4.98 13.98 -0.66
C TYR A 75 4.84 12.45 -0.79
N TRP A 76 5.33 11.67 0.17
CA TRP A 76 5.14 10.22 0.22
C TRP A 76 3.81 9.80 0.83
N THR A 77 3.05 10.74 1.42
CA THR A 77 1.75 10.47 2.05
C THR A 77 0.77 9.71 1.15
N PRO A 78 0.62 10.03 -0.16
CA PRO A 78 -0.29 9.28 -1.03
C PRO A 78 0.10 7.80 -1.18
N TYR A 79 1.40 7.50 -1.27
CA TYR A 79 1.90 6.13 -1.38
C TYR A 79 1.66 5.34 -0.09
N ILE A 80 2.03 5.91 1.05
CA ILE A 80 1.83 5.29 2.37
C ILE A 80 0.35 5.10 2.66
N GLY A 81 -0.46 6.12 2.33
CA GLY A 81 -1.92 6.07 2.47
C GLY A 81 -2.55 4.98 1.60
N ALA A 82 -2.08 4.81 0.36
CA ALA A 82 -2.56 3.76 -0.53
C ALA A 82 -2.24 2.36 0.02
N LEU A 83 -1.02 2.13 0.52
CA LEU A 83 -0.64 0.86 1.15
C LEU A 83 -1.48 0.59 2.41
N PHE A 84 -1.65 1.60 3.25
CA PHE A 84 -2.42 1.49 4.48
C PHE A 84 -3.90 1.16 4.22
N LEU A 85 -4.54 1.90 3.32
CA LEU A 85 -5.93 1.66 2.92
C LEU A 85 -6.10 0.30 2.24
N SER A 86 -5.16 -0.10 1.37
CA SER A 86 -5.18 -1.42 0.72
C SER A 86 -5.07 -2.54 1.74
N SER A 87 -4.24 -2.39 2.77
CA SER A 87 -4.09 -3.35 3.85
C SER A 87 -5.37 -3.49 4.68
N ILE A 88 -5.98 -2.37 5.05
CA ILE A 88 -7.24 -2.36 5.79
C ILE A 88 -8.36 -3.00 4.97
N CYS A 89 -8.58 -2.57 3.72
CA CYS A 89 -9.62 -3.11 2.84
C CYS A 89 -9.40 -4.60 2.56
N GLY A 90 -8.15 -5.02 2.33
CA GLY A 90 -7.81 -6.42 2.12
C GLY A 90 -8.10 -7.28 3.35
N SER A 91 -7.87 -6.76 4.55
CA SER A 91 -8.19 -7.44 5.80
C SER A 91 -9.70 -7.55 6.02
N PHE A 92 -10.46 -6.49 5.76
CA PHE A 92 -11.92 -6.52 5.85
C PHE A 92 -12.54 -7.52 4.87
N ILE A 93 -12.09 -7.54 3.63
CA ILE A 93 -12.56 -8.53 2.63
C ILE A 93 -12.23 -9.95 3.09
N GLY A 94 -11.06 -10.18 3.69
CA GLY A 94 -10.69 -11.46 4.27
C GLY A 94 -11.62 -11.90 5.41
N MET A 95 -12.10 -10.96 6.23
CA MET A 95 -13.04 -11.25 7.32
C MET A 95 -14.42 -11.67 6.83
N THR A 96 -14.83 -11.30 5.62
CA THR A 96 -16.12 -11.73 5.04
C THR A 96 -16.16 -13.23 4.72
N GLY A 97 -15.01 -13.90 4.68
CA GLY A 97 -14.89 -15.32 4.36
C GLY A 97 -15.16 -15.68 2.88
N ILE A 98 -15.61 -14.72 2.06
CA ILE A 98 -15.90 -14.91 0.64
C ILE A 98 -14.61 -14.98 -0.17
N PHE A 99 -13.67 -14.09 0.15
CA PHE A 99 -12.36 -14.01 -0.48
C PHE A 99 -11.25 -14.15 0.57
N ARG A 100 -10.16 -14.79 0.17
CA ARG A 100 -8.97 -14.84 1.01
C ARG A 100 -8.35 -13.44 1.08
N SER A 101 -7.94 -12.99 2.27
CA SER A 101 -7.30 -11.69 2.45
C SER A 101 -6.07 -11.57 1.55
N SER A 102 -5.91 -10.44 0.88
CA SER A 102 -4.72 -10.14 0.07
C SER A 102 -3.43 -10.17 0.91
N THR A 103 -3.51 -9.77 2.17
CA THR A 103 -2.39 -9.74 3.12
C THR A 103 -2.06 -11.13 3.71
N ALA A 104 -2.93 -12.13 3.54
CA ALA A 104 -2.68 -13.50 3.97
C ALA A 104 -1.76 -14.27 3.02
N ASP A 105 -1.46 -13.73 1.86
CA ASP A 105 -0.56 -14.33 0.88
C ASP A 105 0.84 -13.73 1.00
N LEU A 106 1.82 -14.60 1.20
CA LEU A 106 3.22 -14.22 1.34
C LEU A 106 3.73 -13.48 0.08
N SER A 107 3.27 -13.88 -1.11
CA SER A 107 3.69 -13.25 -2.36
C SER A 107 3.29 -11.77 -2.43
N THR A 108 2.10 -11.42 -1.96
CA THR A 108 1.62 -10.03 -1.92
C THR A 108 2.41 -9.18 -0.93
N THR A 109 2.61 -9.71 0.29
CA THR A 109 3.35 -8.99 1.33
C THR A 109 4.83 -8.82 0.99
N VAL A 110 5.47 -9.84 0.41
CA VAL A 110 6.85 -9.74 -0.09
C VAL A 110 6.96 -8.74 -1.22
N THR A 111 6.01 -8.70 -2.15
CA THR A 111 6.02 -7.71 -3.24
C THR A 111 5.93 -6.29 -2.70
N TRP A 112 5.06 -6.01 -1.73
CA TRP A 112 4.95 -4.70 -1.09
C TRP A 112 6.23 -4.33 -0.34
N ALA A 113 6.81 -5.29 0.41
CA ALA A 113 8.06 -5.08 1.13
C ALA A 113 9.23 -4.76 0.19
N LEU A 114 9.39 -5.52 -0.89
CA LEU A 114 10.42 -5.29 -1.89
C LEU A 114 10.24 -3.92 -2.56
N MET A 115 9.02 -3.59 -3.01
CA MET A 115 8.73 -2.32 -3.64
C MET A 115 9.07 -1.14 -2.73
N THR A 116 8.66 -1.20 -1.46
CA THR A 116 8.97 -0.17 -0.47
C THR A 116 10.46 -0.10 -0.19
N SER A 117 11.16 -1.23 -0.07
CA SER A 117 12.61 -1.29 0.14
C SER A 117 13.38 -0.65 -1.02
N PHE A 118 13.02 -0.98 -2.26
CA PHE A 118 13.64 -0.36 -3.44
C PHE A 118 13.43 1.14 -3.50
N ILE A 119 12.24 1.63 -3.16
CA ILE A 119 11.95 3.07 -3.07
C ILE A 119 12.82 3.72 -1.99
N CYS A 120 12.88 3.13 -0.79
CA CYS A 120 13.70 3.64 0.31
C CYS A 120 15.18 3.68 -0.04
N TRP A 121 15.70 2.61 -0.64
CA TRP A 121 17.11 2.54 -1.07
C TRP A 121 17.41 3.57 -2.16
N GLY A 122 16.54 3.68 -3.17
CA GLY A 122 16.68 4.69 -4.21
C GLY A 122 16.69 6.11 -3.68
N CYS A 123 15.82 6.44 -2.73
CA CYS A 123 15.80 7.74 -2.07
C CYS A 123 17.04 7.99 -1.21
N SER A 124 17.49 6.98 -0.47
CA SER A 124 18.68 7.06 0.37
C SER A 124 19.94 7.27 -0.46
N ILE A 125 20.11 6.52 -1.54
CA ILE A 125 21.23 6.67 -2.47
C ILE A 125 21.22 8.05 -3.14
N LYS A 126 20.05 8.53 -3.54
CA LYS A 126 19.92 9.85 -4.17
C LYS A 126 20.27 11.01 -3.23
N ARG A 127 20.01 10.87 -1.92
CA ARG A 127 20.27 11.92 -0.91
C ARG A 127 21.68 11.86 -0.34
N ASN A 128 22.17 10.68 -0.01
CA ASN A 128 23.40 10.48 0.76
C ASN A 128 24.55 9.89 -0.08
N GLY A 129 24.27 9.57 -1.35
CA GLY A 129 25.20 8.81 -2.18
C GLY A 129 25.35 7.35 -1.73
N VAL A 130 26.03 6.55 -2.54
CA VAL A 130 26.24 5.11 -2.28
C VAL A 130 27.05 4.88 -0.99
N GLY A 131 28.05 5.75 -0.71
CA GLY A 131 28.86 5.67 0.50
C GLY A 131 28.08 5.98 1.79
N GLY A 132 27.20 6.98 1.75
CA GLY A 132 26.32 7.32 2.88
C GLY A 132 25.25 6.27 3.15
N TRP A 133 24.75 5.61 2.09
CA TRP A 133 23.83 4.50 2.22
C TRP A 133 24.46 3.30 2.94
N LEU A 134 25.70 2.90 2.55
CA LEU A 134 26.45 1.83 3.21
C LEU A 134 26.76 2.18 4.67
N LYS A 135 27.15 3.44 4.95
CA LYS A 135 27.43 3.90 6.31
C LYS A 135 26.21 3.83 7.21
N GLY A 136 25.00 4.10 6.70
CA GLY A 136 23.75 3.97 7.44
C GLY A 136 23.43 2.54 7.90
N PHE A 137 23.99 1.49 7.29
CA PHE A 137 23.89 0.12 7.77
C PHE A 137 24.90 -0.22 8.89
N THR A 138 26.00 0.53 8.96
CA THR A 138 27.07 0.29 9.93
C THR A 138 26.91 1.13 11.20
N GLU A 139 26.25 2.28 11.13
CA GLU A 139 26.05 3.17 12.30
C GLU A 139 25.32 2.55 13.50
N PRO A 140 24.32 1.68 13.37
CA PRO A 140 23.71 1.05 14.54
C PRO A 140 24.59 -0.01 15.22
N ILE A 141 25.76 -0.35 14.65
CA ILE A 141 26.67 -1.39 15.17
C ILE A 141 27.86 -0.75 15.91
N VAL A 142 28.08 0.55 15.73
CA VAL A 142 29.25 1.28 16.27
C VAL A 142 28.78 2.40 17.20
N VAL A 143 28.07 2.04 18.28
CA VAL A 143 27.86 2.87 19.49
C VAL A 143 28.37 2.13 20.69
#